data_be491f80b24997c4fe7e2884b570dce5
#
_entry.id   be491f80b24997c4fe7e2884b570dce5
#
_cell.length_a   1.000
_cell.length_b   1.000
_cell.length_c   1.000
_cell.angle_alpha   90.00
_cell.angle_beta   90.00
_cell.angle_gamma   90.00
#
_symmetry.space_group_name_H-M   'P 1'
#
loop_
_entity.id
_entity.type
_entity.pdbx_description
1 polymer ?
#
loop_
_entity_poly.entity_id
_entity_poly.type
_entity_poly.pdbx_seq_one_letter_code
_entity_poly.pdbx_strand_id
1 'polypeptide(L)'
;KGQGTGTKGSNEKGEEYYDVEVTIEELAEYLFNDLELPDLEKKQFRFVSQESIKRKGYRFKGIRPRLSKKETIKRKIRRKKMAQKVGTYNPDEDERFLFHQNDLKYHHIKPKKKDNSAAVIFFLMDVSGSMSNQRKFLARSFFFLLYQFLNHKYEKLEVVFISHSTYAKRVNEDDFFKVGTFGGTIISSCLKLELEIIEKEFHPNSWNIYTFYCGDGENWDSDNEKSLELFKTIKDLSQLTGYCEINE
;
A
#
# COMPACT_ATOMS: atom_id res chain seq x y z
N LYS A 1 -6.72 -55.84 -28.06
CA LYS A 1 -5.57 -55.64 -28.96
C LYS A 1 -5.69 -54.26 -29.54
N GLY A 2 -5.02 -53.28 -28.97
CA GLY A 2 -4.89 -51.94 -29.50
C GLY A 2 -3.50 -51.81 -30.16
N GLN A 3 -3.48 -51.49 -31.43
CA GLN A 3 -2.24 -51.16 -32.17
C GLN A 3 -1.76 -49.79 -31.74
N GLY A 4 -0.61 -49.70 -31.09
CA GLY A 4 0.11 -48.45 -30.88
C GLY A 4 0.78 -48.03 -32.20
N THR A 5 0.33 -46.91 -32.78
CA THR A 5 1.06 -46.22 -33.83
C THR A 5 2.21 -45.43 -33.19
N GLY A 6 3.43 -45.97 -33.32
CA GLY A 6 4.65 -45.27 -32.92
C GLY A 6 4.84 -44.01 -33.78
N THR A 7 4.68 -42.85 -33.20
CA THR A 7 5.09 -41.60 -33.80
C THR A 7 6.62 -41.47 -33.71
N LYS A 8 7.25 -41.33 -34.88
CA LYS A 8 8.66 -40.96 -34.97
C LYS A 8 8.89 -39.63 -34.25
N GLY A 9 9.85 -39.58 -33.33
CA GLY A 9 10.22 -38.35 -32.69
C GLY A 9 10.59 -37.29 -33.70
N SER A 10 9.90 -36.17 -33.70
CA SER A 10 10.25 -34.96 -34.40
C SER A 10 11.46 -34.32 -33.72
N ASN A 11 12.43 -33.88 -34.54
CA ASN A 11 13.63 -33.18 -34.07
C ASN A 11 13.35 -31.68 -33.82
N GLU A 12 12.07 -31.30 -33.81
CA GLU A 12 11.66 -29.95 -33.48
C GLU A 12 11.57 -29.78 -31.93
N LYS A 13 12.14 -28.70 -31.41
CA LYS A 13 11.99 -28.33 -30.02
C LYS A 13 10.49 -28.08 -29.76
N GLY A 14 9.83 -29.06 -29.17
CA GLY A 14 8.50 -28.86 -28.63
C GLY A 14 8.58 -27.90 -27.45
N GLU A 15 7.97 -26.76 -27.56
CA GLU A 15 7.71 -25.90 -26.40
C GLU A 15 6.59 -26.57 -25.61
N GLU A 16 6.91 -27.12 -24.44
CA GLU A 16 5.90 -27.58 -23.50
C GLU A 16 5.32 -26.37 -22.78
N TYR A 17 4.05 -26.06 -23.07
CA TYR A 17 3.31 -25.07 -22.32
C TYR A 17 2.65 -25.75 -21.13
N TYR A 18 2.93 -25.24 -19.94
CA TYR A 18 2.24 -25.63 -18.73
C TYR A 18 1.17 -24.58 -18.43
N ASP A 19 -0.08 -24.99 -18.39
CA ASP A 19 -1.17 -24.15 -17.89
C ASP A 19 -1.03 -24.08 -16.35
N VAL A 20 -0.64 -22.92 -15.84
CA VAL A 20 -0.55 -22.65 -14.43
C VAL A 20 -1.68 -21.68 -14.06
N GLU A 21 -2.54 -22.08 -13.13
CA GLU A 21 -3.51 -21.17 -12.54
C GLU A 21 -2.76 -20.26 -11.56
N VAL A 22 -2.70 -18.97 -11.89
CA VAL A 22 -2.09 -17.92 -11.05
C VAL A 22 -3.18 -17.00 -10.57
N THR A 23 -3.24 -16.75 -9.27
CA THR A 23 -4.16 -15.75 -8.72
C THR A 23 -3.70 -14.34 -9.05
N ILE A 24 -4.64 -13.37 -9.00
CA ILE A 24 -4.30 -11.95 -9.25
C ILE A 24 -3.28 -11.46 -8.22
N GLU A 25 -3.40 -11.92 -6.97
CA GLU A 25 -2.47 -11.59 -5.89
C GLU A 25 -1.06 -12.12 -6.15
N GLU A 26 -0.91 -13.37 -6.60
CA GLU A 26 0.38 -13.97 -6.95
C GLU A 26 1.01 -13.26 -8.17
N LEU A 27 0.18 -12.91 -9.17
CA LEU A 27 0.65 -12.15 -10.33
C LEU A 27 1.12 -10.75 -9.92
N ALA A 28 0.36 -10.07 -9.05
CA ALA A 28 0.72 -8.77 -8.51
C ALA A 28 2.02 -8.84 -7.70
N GLU A 29 2.19 -9.85 -6.85
CA GLU A 29 3.42 -10.06 -6.09
C GLU A 29 4.63 -10.25 -7.01
N TYR A 30 4.49 -11.08 -8.04
CA TYR A 30 5.58 -11.35 -8.98
C TYR A 30 5.95 -10.13 -9.84
N LEU A 31 4.95 -9.39 -10.35
CA LEU A 31 5.17 -8.24 -11.23
C LEU A 31 5.64 -6.99 -10.47
N PHE A 32 5.22 -6.82 -9.21
CA PHE A 32 5.37 -5.56 -8.48
C PHE A 32 6.32 -5.63 -7.30
N ASN A 33 6.97 -6.79 -7.07
CA ASN A 33 7.83 -6.99 -5.90
C ASN A 33 8.96 -5.94 -5.79
N ASP A 34 9.53 -5.55 -6.94
CA ASP A 34 10.64 -4.60 -7.03
C ASP A 34 10.20 -3.15 -7.34
N LEU A 35 8.88 -2.92 -7.52
CA LEU A 35 8.36 -1.58 -7.79
C LEU A 35 8.01 -0.86 -6.48
N GLU A 36 8.36 0.42 -6.42
CA GLU A 36 8.01 1.33 -5.32
C GLU A 36 7.59 2.70 -5.88
N LEU A 37 6.73 3.41 -5.13
CA LEU A 37 6.45 4.79 -5.46
C LEU A 37 7.72 5.63 -5.26
N PRO A 38 8.15 6.39 -6.28
CA PRO A 38 9.32 7.24 -6.15
C PRO A 38 9.06 8.38 -5.17
N ASP A 39 10.14 8.90 -4.59
CA ASP A 39 10.16 10.09 -3.75
C ASP A 39 9.13 10.11 -2.61
N LEU A 40 8.81 8.92 -2.05
CA LEU A 40 7.90 8.79 -0.93
C LEU A 40 8.53 9.39 0.34
N GLU A 41 8.26 10.65 0.59
CA GLU A 41 8.77 11.37 1.74
C GLU A 41 8.04 10.98 3.03
N LYS A 42 8.78 10.99 4.15
CA LYS A 42 8.22 10.80 5.49
C LYS A 42 7.59 12.11 5.99
N LYS A 43 6.39 12.41 5.54
CA LYS A 43 5.67 13.61 5.98
C LYS A 43 5.07 13.42 7.37
N GLN A 44 5.26 14.41 8.24
CA GLN A 44 4.75 14.35 9.60
C GLN A 44 3.26 14.70 9.62
N PHE A 45 2.42 13.72 9.95
CA PHE A 45 1.04 13.99 10.28
C PHE A 45 0.94 14.72 11.62
N ARG A 46 0.26 15.85 11.65
CA ARG A 46 -0.16 16.52 12.90
C ARG A 46 -1.24 15.73 13.68
N PHE A 47 -1.84 14.72 13.09
CA PHE A 47 -2.82 13.86 13.75
C PHE A 47 -2.14 12.67 14.41
N VAL A 48 -2.23 12.68 15.75
CA VAL A 48 -1.99 11.58 16.70
C VAL A 48 -1.34 10.37 16.05
N SER A 49 -0.03 10.30 16.12
CA SER A 49 0.71 9.07 15.88
C SER A 49 0.15 8.02 16.83
N GLN A 50 -0.61 7.06 16.35
CA GLN A 50 -0.87 5.86 17.11
C GLN A 50 0.47 5.19 17.34
N GLU A 51 1.08 5.49 18.49
CA GLU A 51 2.27 4.80 18.95
C GLU A 51 1.90 3.32 19.10
N SER A 52 2.22 2.53 18.09
CA SER A 52 2.07 1.09 18.24
C SER A 52 3.09 0.60 19.25
N ILE A 53 2.58 0.05 20.35
CA ILE A 53 3.39 -0.43 21.45
C ILE A 53 3.86 -1.86 21.12
N LYS A 54 5.13 -2.03 20.76
CA LYS A 54 5.69 -3.37 20.54
C LYS A 54 6.36 -3.89 21.80
N ARG A 55 5.90 -5.04 22.33
CA ARG A 55 6.55 -5.74 23.45
C ARG A 55 7.87 -6.35 22.95
N LYS A 56 9.01 -5.93 23.51
CA LYS A 56 10.35 -6.41 23.13
C LYS A 56 11.05 -7.06 24.32
N GLY A 57 10.53 -8.22 24.76
CA GLY A 57 11.15 -8.98 25.85
C GLY A 57 10.82 -8.45 27.25
N TYR A 58 11.72 -8.71 28.22
CA TYR A 58 11.51 -8.42 29.65
C TYR A 58 12.69 -7.65 30.26
N ARG A 59 12.39 -6.79 31.25
CA ARG A 59 13.37 -6.07 32.06
C ARG A 59 13.22 -6.41 33.54
N PHE A 60 14.28 -6.20 34.33
CA PHE A 60 14.27 -6.41 35.79
C PHE A 60 13.64 -5.26 36.58
N LYS A 61 13.57 -4.08 35.99
CA LYS A 61 12.99 -2.88 36.61
C LYS A 61 11.85 -2.35 35.73
N GLY A 62 10.77 -1.89 36.37
CA GLY A 62 9.62 -1.34 35.68
C GLY A 62 8.50 -0.95 36.62
N ILE A 63 7.41 -0.41 36.06
CA ILE A 63 6.21 -0.01 36.79
C ILE A 63 5.27 -1.21 36.98
N ARG A 64 4.50 -1.22 38.11
CA ARG A 64 3.56 -2.31 38.44
C ARG A 64 2.64 -2.76 37.28
N PRO A 65 2.03 -1.87 36.49
CA PRO A 65 1.18 -2.29 35.36
C PRO A 65 1.89 -3.12 34.28
N ARG A 66 3.22 -3.04 34.20
CA ARG A 66 4.04 -3.79 33.23
C ARG A 66 4.61 -5.10 33.80
N LEU A 67 4.26 -5.47 35.03
CA LEU A 67 4.74 -6.71 35.67
C LEU A 67 4.21 -7.93 34.92
N SER A 68 5.11 -8.78 34.47
CA SER A 68 4.80 -10.09 33.89
C SER A 68 4.69 -11.14 35.01
N LYS A 69 3.47 -11.40 35.48
CA LYS A 69 3.21 -12.42 36.52
C LYS A 69 3.79 -13.78 36.14
N LYS A 70 3.60 -14.20 34.89
CA LYS A 70 4.07 -15.50 34.37
C LYS A 70 5.60 -15.67 34.44
N GLU A 71 6.36 -14.68 33.96
CA GLU A 71 7.82 -14.77 33.96
C GLU A 71 8.42 -14.56 35.36
N THR A 72 7.77 -13.75 36.18
CA THR A 72 8.13 -13.58 37.61
C THR A 72 7.99 -14.91 38.36
N ILE A 73 6.84 -15.62 38.17
CA ILE A 73 6.61 -16.93 38.82
C ILE A 73 7.63 -17.95 38.32
N LYS A 74 7.88 -18.04 37.01
CA LYS A 74 8.87 -18.97 36.45
C LYS A 74 10.25 -18.76 37.07
N ARG A 75 10.64 -17.49 37.26
CA ARG A 75 11.94 -17.16 37.88
C ARG A 75 12.01 -17.55 39.34
N LYS A 76 10.96 -17.27 40.11
CA LYS A 76 10.84 -17.74 41.49
C LYS A 76 10.96 -19.27 41.59
N ILE A 77 10.26 -20.02 40.72
CA ILE A 77 10.33 -21.48 40.69
C ILE A 77 11.77 -21.95 40.40
N ARG A 78 12.43 -21.34 39.42
CA ARG A 78 13.82 -21.68 39.14
C ARG A 78 14.75 -21.42 40.33
N ARG A 79 14.58 -20.28 41.01
CA ARG A 79 15.35 -19.95 42.21
C ARG A 79 15.07 -20.93 43.35
N LYS A 80 13.78 -21.32 43.57
CA LYS A 80 13.39 -22.34 44.56
C LYS A 80 14.08 -23.69 44.26
N LYS A 81 14.03 -24.17 43.01
CA LYS A 81 14.69 -25.43 42.60
C LYS A 81 16.23 -25.37 42.79
N MET A 82 16.84 -24.23 42.52
CA MET A 82 18.28 -24.05 42.76
C MET A 82 18.60 -24.09 44.25
N ALA A 83 17.83 -23.39 45.11
CA ALA A 83 17.99 -23.40 46.55
C ALA A 83 17.84 -24.79 47.17
N GLN A 84 16.89 -25.60 46.66
CA GLN A 84 16.73 -27.02 47.02
C GLN A 84 17.97 -27.85 46.67
N LYS A 85 18.52 -27.67 45.46
CA LYS A 85 19.70 -28.40 45.00
C LYS A 85 20.96 -28.08 45.80
N VAL A 86 21.10 -26.85 46.27
CA VAL A 86 22.23 -26.38 47.06
C VAL A 86 22.04 -26.65 48.57
N GLY A 87 20.85 -27.16 48.97
CA GLY A 87 20.56 -27.42 50.38
C GLY A 87 20.25 -26.17 51.23
N THR A 88 20.02 -25.00 50.60
CA THR A 88 19.69 -23.76 51.30
C THR A 88 18.17 -23.56 51.51
N TYR A 89 17.36 -24.48 51.04
CA TYR A 89 15.90 -24.51 51.24
C TYR A 89 15.39 -25.94 51.27
N ASN A 90 14.74 -26.33 52.36
CA ASN A 90 14.06 -27.60 52.52
C ASN A 90 12.52 -27.39 52.58
N PRO A 91 11.74 -27.93 51.60
CA PRO A 91 10.26 -27.77 51.61
C PRO A 91 9.53 -28.29 52.83
N ASP A 92 10.12 -29.26 53.55
CA ASP A 92 9.52 -29.95 54.70
C ASP A 92 9.80 -29.24 56.00
N GLU A 93 10.85 -28.42 56.07
CA GLU A 93 11.29 -27.77 57.29
C GLU A 93 11.17 -26.24 57.23
N ASP A 94 11.25 -25.66 56.01
CA ASP A 94 11.26 -24.23 55.80
C ASP A 94 9.85 -23.68 55.53
N GLU A 95 9.60 -22.48 56.06
CA GLU A 95 8.40 -21.72 55.77
C GLU A 95 8.29 -21.39 54.24
N ARG A 96 7.17 -20.78 53.87
CA ARG A 96 6.83 -20.41 52.52
C ARG A 96 7.97 -19.63 51.80
N PHE A 97 8.47 -20.16 50.66
CA PHE A 97 9.48 -19.51 49.84
C PHE A 97 8.95 -18.18 49.25
N LEU A 98 9.50 -17.06 49.72
CA LEU A 98 9.01 -15.73 49.36
C LEU A 98 9.52 -15.24 47.99
N PHE A 99 8.83 -14.26 47.42
CA PHE A 99 9.32 -13.56 46.25
C PHE A 99 10.48 -12.63 46.63
N HIS A 100 11.50 -12.63 45.77
CA HIS A 100 12.62 -11.72 45.89
C HIS A 100 12.54 -10.67 44.77
N GLN A 101 13.11 -9.47 45.01
CA GLN A 101 13.12 -8.42 43.96
C GLN A 101 13.75 -8.88 42.65
N ASN A 102 14.74 -9.76 42.68
CA ASN A 102 15.38 -10.34 41.52
C ASN A 102 14.47 -11.28 40.71
N ASP A 103 13.34 -11.74 41.25
CA ASP A 103 12.36 -12.57 40.55
C ASP A 103 11.49 -11.72 39.62
N LEU A 104 11.37 -10.43 39.91
CA LEU A 104 10.45 -9.56 39.20
C LEU A 104 10.88 -9.36 37.72
N LYS A 105 9.94 -9.54 36.84
CA LYS A 105 10.10 -9.32 35.39
C LYS A 105 8.98 -8.42 34.85
N TYR A 106 9.38 -7.40 34.15
CA TYR A 106 8.50 -6.40 33.58
C TYR A 106 8.57 -6.46 32.05
N HIS A 107 7.42 -6.33 31.37
CA HIS A 107 7.42 -6.20 29.92
C HIS A 107 8.22 -4.98 29.48
N HIS A 108 9.18 -5.21 28.60
CA HIS A 108 9.89 -4.13 27.92
C HIS A 108 9.06 -3.68 26.71
N ILE A 109 8.63 -2.45 26.74
CA ILE A 109 7.83 -1.81 25.71
C ILE A 109 8.72 -0.79 25.02
N LYS A 110 8.84 -0.90 23.70
CA LYS A 110 9.39 0.17 22.86
C LYS A 110 8.25 0.78 22.06
N PRO A 111 8.09 2.11 22.09
CA PRO A 111 7.22 2.76 21.11
C PRO A 111 7.82 2.50 19.72
N LYS A 112 7.07 1.89 18.83
CA LYS A 112 7.40 1.85 17.43
C LYS A 112 6.69 3.05 16.82
N LYS A 113 7.41 4.10 16.50
CA LYS A 113 6.91 5.12 15.60
C LYS A 113 6.61 4.39 14.27
N LYS A 114 5.34 4.23 13.95
CA LYS A 114 4.94 3.84 12.61
C LYS A 114 5.14 5.13 11.79
N ASP A 115 6.19 5.19 11.01
CA ASP A 115 6.38 6.26 10.02
C ASP A 115 5.24 6.08 9.01
N ASN A 116 4.15 6.80 9.21
CA ASN A 116 3.00 6.78 8.33
C ASN A 116 3.26 7.79 7.22
N SER A 117 3.86 7.35 6.14
CA SER A 117 3.82 8.09 4.88
C SER A 117 2.42 7.96 4.33
N ALA A 118 1.62 9.03 4.36
CA ALA A 118 0.35 9.03 3.66
C ALA A 118 0.59 9.44 2.22
N ALA A 119 0.01 8.70 1.31
CA ALA A 119 0.02 9.00 -0.09
C ALA A 119 -1.41 9.10 -0.63
N VAL A 120 -1.62 10.06 -1.51
CA VAL A 120 -2.82 10.17 -2.32
C VAL A 120 -2.44 10.05 -3.78
N ILE A 121 -3.22 9.28 -4.52
CA ILE A 121 -3.02 9.08 -5.95
C ILE A 121 -4.27 9.51 -6.70
N PHE A 122 -4.06 10.41 -7.63
CA PHE A 122 -5.10 10.89 -8.54
C PHE A 122 -5.04 10.10 -9.85
N PHE A 123 -6.13 9.46 -10.20
CA PHE A 123 -6.34 8.83 -11.49
C PHE A 123 -7.27 9.70 -12.33
N LEU A 124 -6.72 10.30 -13.37
CA LEU A 124 -7.42 11.18 -14.30
C LEU A 124 -7.62 10.43 -15.62
N MET A 125 -8.86 10.17 -15.99
CA MET A 125 -9.18 9.45 -17.23
C MET A 125 -10.04 10.30 -18.16
N ASP A 126 -9.58 10.41 -19.40
CA ASP A 126 -10.38 10.95 -20.48
C ASP A 126 -11.47 9.95 -20.90
N VAL A 127 -12.71 10.44 -20.93
CA VAL A 127 -13.89 9.70 -21.41
C VAL A 127 -14.58 10.42 -22.54
N SER A 128 -13.84 11.26 -23.29
CA SER A 128 -14.33 12.02 -24.46
C SER A 128 -14.77 11.12 -25.62
N GLY A 129 -15.38 11.73 -26.64
CA GLY A 129 -15.88 11.05 -27.82
C GLY A 129 -14.79 10.39 -28.67
N SER A 130 -13.57 10.94 -28.68
CA SER A 130 -12.40 10.41 -29.38
C SER A 130 -11.83 9.15 -28.74
N MET A 131 -12.08 8.93 -27.46
CA MET A 131 -11.70 7.71 -26.76
C MET A 131 -12.55 6.52 -27.19
N SER A 132 -12.03 5.72 -28.14
CA SER A 132 -12.67 4.47 -28.59
C SER A 132 -12.84 3.46 -27.43
N ASN A 133 -13.68 2.46 -27.62
CA ASN A 133 -13.86 1.41 -26.63
C ASN A 133 -12.56 0.65 -26.34
N GLN A 134 -11.68 0.51 -27.33
CA GLN A 134 -10.37 -0.13 -27.18
C GLN A 134 -9.42 0.74 -26.37
N ARG A 135 -9.34 2.04 -26.66
CA ARG A 135 -8.53 3.01 -25.88
C ARG A 135 -8.97 3.05 -24.41
N LYS A 136 -10.28 3.08 -24.16
CA LYS A 136 -10.82 3.01 -22.79
C LYS A 136 -10.49 1.71 -22.09
N PHE A 137 -10.53 0.59 -22.81
CA PHE A 137 -10.14 -0.70 -22.25
C PHE A 137 -8.67 -0.69 -21.83
N LEU A 138 -7.79 -0.14 -22.65
CA LEU A 138 -6.36 -0.02 -22.33
C LEU A 138 -6.12 0.92 -21.13
N ALA A 139 -6.78 2.09 -21.11
CA ALA A 139 -6.70 3.02 -19.97
C ALA A 139 -7.16 2.35 -18.67
N ARG A 140 -8.28 1.68 -18.69
CA ARG A 140 -8.84 0.96 -17.54
C ARG A 140 -7.92 -0.16 -17.08
N SER A 141 -7.35 -0.92 -18.01
CA SER A 141 -6.41 -2.00 -17.69
C SER A 141 -5.16 -1.45 -17.00
N PHE A 142 -4.61 -0.35 -17.50
CA PHE A 142 -3.49 0.34 -16.86
C PHE A 142 -3.82 0.80 -15.44
N PHE A 143 -4.93 1.52 -15.26
CA PHE A 143 -5.33 1.99 -13.94
C PHE A 143 -5.69 0.86 -12.98
N PHE A 144 -6.33 -0.20 -13.48
CA PHE A 144 -6.65 -1.39 -12.68
C PHE A 144 -5.37 -2.07 -12.14
N LEU A 145 -4.39 -2.31 -13.01
CA LEU A 145 -3.12 -2.91 -12.60
C LEU A 145 -2.37 -2.02 -11.62
N LEU A 146 -2.32 -0.72 -11.88
CA LEU A 146 -1.70 0.24 -10.97
C LEU A 146 -2.42 0.28 -9.61
N TYR A 147 -3.74 0.27 -9.60
CA TYR A 147 -4.55 0.24 -8.37
C TYR A 147 -4.31 -1.04 -7.56
N GLN A 148 -4.28 -2.20 -8.21
CA GLN A 148 -3.96 -3.47 -7.55
C GLN A 148 -2.55 -3.47 -6.95
N PHE A 149 -1.57 -2.99 -7.69
CA PHE A 149 -0.21 -2.80 -7.18
C PHE A 149 -0.18 -1.93 -5.92
N LEU A 150 -0.84 -0.79 -5.95
CA LEU A 150 -0.85 0.16 -4.85
C LEU A 150 -1.52 -0.41 -3.60
N ASN A 151 -2.66 -1.06 -3.75
CA ASN A 151 -3.38 -1.72 -2.66
C ASN A 151 -2.57 -2.87 -2.04
N HIS A 152 -1.82 -3.60 -2.85
CA HIS A 152 -0.96 -4.67 -2.35
C HIS A 152 0.24 -4.14 -1.55
N LYS A 153 0.86 -3.06 -2.02
CA LYS A 153 2.12 -2.53 -1.45
C LYS A 153 1.92 -1.58 -0.27
N TYR A 154 0.85 -0.81 -0.22
CA TYR A 154 0.65 0.28 0.72
C TYR A 154 -0.62 0.13 1.56
N GLU A 155 -0.48 0.11 2.91
CA GLU A 155 -1.62 0.00 3.85
C GLU A 155 -2.44 1.31 3.99
N LYS A 156 -1.84 2.46 3.69
CA LYS A 156 -2.44 3.79 3.86
C LYS A 156 -2.29 4.60 2.59
N LEU A 157 -3.13 4.29 1.66
CA LEU A 157 -3.21 4.94 0.37
C LEU A 157 -4.64 5.43 0.17
N GLU A 158 -4.78 6.69 -0.21
CA GLU A 158 -6.03 7.21 -0.71
C GLU A 158 -5.97 7.29 -2.23
N VAL A 159 -7.02 6.86 -2.90
CA VAL A 159 -7.11 6.96 -4.36
C VAL A 159 -8.30 7.82 -4.72
N VAL A 160 -8.06 8.81 -5.57
CA VAL A 160 -9.09 9.72 -6.07
C VAL A 160 -9.24 9.49 -7.56
N PHE A 161 -10.45 9.11 -7.97
CA PHE A 161 -10.79 8.88 -9.35
C PHE A 161 -11.50 10.10 -9.94
N ILE A 162 -10.98 10.63 -11.04
CA ILE A 162 -11.56 11.74 -11.79
C ILE A 162 -11.75 11.31 -13.24
N SER A 163 -12.97 11.40 -13.73
CA SER A 163 -13.27 11.26 -15.16
C SER A 163 -13.61 12.63 -15.74
N HIS A 164 -13.13 12.90 -16.96
CA HIS A 164 -13.41 14.15 -17.64
C HIS A 164 -13.73 13.98 -19.12
N SER A 165 -14.44 14.95 -19.63
CA SER A 165 -14.69 15.21 -21.04
C SER A 165 -14.63 16.74 -21.25
N THR A 166 -15.73 17.41 -21.55
CA THR A 166 -15.84 18.87 -21.49
C THR A 166 -15.88 19.41 -20.04
N TYR A 167 -16.24 18.58 -19.09
CA TYR A 167 -16.22 18.86 -17.66
C TYR A 167 -15.66 17.65 -16.90
N ALA A 168 -15.10 17.91 -15.72
CA ALA A 168 -14.57 16.87 -14.86
C ALA A 168 -15.49 16.61 -13.67
N LYS A 169 -15.48 15.37 -13.19
CA LYS A 169 -16.15 14.95 -11.97
C LYS A 169 -15.34 13.91 -11.21
N ARG A 170 -15.36 14.03 -9.87
CA ARG A 170 -14.91 12.94 -9.00
C ARG A 170 -15.93 11.82 -9.07
N VAL A 171 -15.46 10.60 -9.25
CA VAL A 171 -16.27 9.38 -9.35
C VAL A 171 -15.80 8.35 -8.34
N ASN A 172 -16.63 7.36 -8.03
CA ASN A 172 -16.19 6.20 -7.27
C ASN A 172 -15.44 5.20 -8.19
N GLU A 173 -14.81 4.20 -7.60
CA GLU A 173 -14.06 3.16 -8.32
C GLU A 173 -14.93 2.45 -9.37
N ASP A 174 -16.12 2.01 -8.96
CA ASP A 174 -17.04 1.27 -9.84
C ASP A 174 -17.46 2.09 -11.06
N ASP A 175 -17.77 3.36 -10.86
CA ASP A 175 -18.16 4.27 -11.95
C ASP A 175 -16.96 4.59 -12.84
N PHE A 176 -15.77 4.80 -12.27
CA PHE A 176 -14.56 5.09 -13.04
C PHE A 176 -14.28 4.02 -14.10
N PHE A 177 -14.43 2.76 -13.73
CA PHE A 177 -14.20 1.64 -14.65
C PHE A 177 -15.39 1.35 -15.59
N LYS A 178 -16.56 1.97 -15.40
CA LYS A 178 -17.78 1.70 -16.18
C LYS A 178 -18.28 2.88 -17.02
N VAL A 179 -17.77 4.11 -16.78
CA VAL A 179 -18.28 5.33 -17.43
C VAL A 179 -18.23 5.25 -18.96
N GLY A 180 -19.34 5.61 -19.60
CA GLY A 180 -19.46 5.71 -21.06
C GLY A 180 -18.80 6.96 -21.63
N THR A 181 -18.92 7.14 -22.93
CA THR A 181 -18.36 8.26 -23.71
C THR A 181 -19.29 9.46 -23.69
N PHE A 182 -18.80 10.66 -23.44
CA PHE A 182 -19.58 11.89 -23.54
C PHE A 182 -18.71 13.09 -23.95
N GLY A 183 -19.15 13.86 -24.97
CA GLY A 183 -18.67 15.21 -25.28
C GLY A 183 -17.29 15.32 -25.91
N GLY A 184 -16.77 16.54 -25.93
CA GLY A 184 -15.42 16.87 -26.36
C GLY A 184 -14.40 16.80 -25.21
N THR A 185 -13.15 17.20 -25.45
CA THR A 185 -12.04 17.08 -24.49
C THR A 185 -11.58 18.45 -24.01
N ILE A 186 -11.66 18.71 -22.70
CA ILE A 186 -11.08 19.87 -22.02
C ILE A 186 -10.25 19.35 -20.84
N ILE A 187 -8.94 19.23 -21.06
CA ILE A 187 -8.01 18.68 -20.06
C ILE A 187 -7.92 19.59 -18.83
N SER A 188 -7.95 20.93 -19.01
CA SER A 188 -7.88 21.85 -17.89
C SER A 188 -9.01 21.66 -16.86
N SER A 189 -10.13 21.05 -17.25
CA SER A 189 -11.25 20.79 -16.33
C SER A 189 -10.89 19.79 -15.24
N CYS A 190 -10.21 18.67 -15.57
CA CYS A 190 -9.81 17.66 -14.58
C CYS A 190 -8.66 18.16 -13.72
N LEU A 191 -7.70 18.88 -14.28
CA LEU A 191 -6.58 19.44 -13.54
C LEU A 191 -7.01 20.48 -12.52
N LYS A 192 -8.01 21.30 -12.85
CA LYS A 192 -8.61 22.24 -11.89
C LYS A 192 -9.29 21.53 -10.75
N LEU A 193 -10.11 20.51 -11.07
CA LEU A 193 -10.79 19.72 -10.05
C LEU A 193 -9.79 19.02 -9.14
N GLU A 194 -8.69 18.48 -9.68
CA GLU A 194 -7.61 17.89 -8.89
C GLU A 194 -7.02 18.90 -7.91
N LEU A 195 -6.62 20.10 -8.40
CA LEU A 195 -6.09 21.15 -7.55
C LEU A 195 -7.05 21.58 -6.44
N GLU A 196 -8.35 21.68 -6.73
CA GLU A 196 -9.36 21.98 -5.72
C GLU A 196 -9.44 20.89 -4.65
N ILE A 197 -9.32 19.62 -5.03
CA ILE A 197 -9.34 18.49 -4.10
C ILE A 197 -8.04 18.48 -3.26
N ILE A 198 -6.89 18.73 -3.89
CA ILE A 198 -5.59 18.83 -3.20
C ILE A 198 -5.65 19.93 -2.13
N GLU A 199 -6.17 21.12 -2.47
CA GLU A 199 -6.26 22.24 -1.54
C GLU A 199 -7.21 21.95 -0.35
N LYS A 200 -8.33 21.29 -0.61
CA LYS A 200 -9.36 21.04 0.41
C LYS A 200 -9.05 19.83 1.29
N GLU A 201 -8.55 18.74 0.70
CA GLU A 201 -8.48 17.42 1.36
C GLU A 201 -7.03 16.91 1.56
N PHE A 202 -6.11 17.20 0.64
CA PHE A 202 -4.79 16.56 0.57
C PHE A 202 -3.63 17.55 0.54
N HIS A 203 -3.52 18.38 1.56
CA HIS A 203 -2.50 19.44 1.59
C HIS A 203 -1.08 18.87 1.40
N PRO A 204 -0.24 19.44 0.48
CA PRO A 204 1.07 18.92 0.09
C PRO A 204 2.07 18.74 1.24
N ASN A 205 1.94 19.52 2.34
CA ASN A 205 2.81 19.36 3.52
C ASN A 205 2.52 18.08 4.33
N SER A 206 1.36 17.46 4.11
CA SER A 206 0.90 16.30 4.89
C SER A 206 0.76 15.04 4.05
N TRP A 207 0.60 15.19 2.75
CA TRP A 207 0.39 14.10 1.81
C TRP A 207 1.46 14.06 0.73
N ASN A 208 1.90 12.86 0.37
CA ASN A 208 2.63 12.63 -0.86
C ASN A 208 1.61 12.49 -1.99
N ILE A 209 1.71 13.34 -3.00
CA ILE A 209 0.74 13.44 -4.08
C ILE A 209 1.34 12.80 -5.33
N TYR A 210 0.55 11.95 -5.97
CA TYR A 210 0.89 11.28 -7.22
C TYR A 210 -0.26 11.46 -8.18
N THR A 211 0.03 11.86 -9.43
CA THR A 211 -0.97 12.12 -10.45
C THR A 211 -0.70 11.26 -11.67
N PHE A 212 -1.70 10.55 -12.15
CA PHE A 212 -1.63 9.78 -13.38
C PHE A 212 -2.79 10.17 -14.29
N TYR A 213 -2.45 10.75 -15.42
CA TYR A 213 -3.40 11.09 -16.48
C TYR A 213 -3.34 10.07 -17.59
N CYS A 214 -4.49 9.70 -18.15
CA CYS A 214 -4.61 8.80 -19.29
C CYS A 214 -5.66 9.31 -20.28
N GLY A 215 -5.26 9.53 -21.53
CA GLY A 215 -6.10 10.02 -22.61
C GLY A 215 -5.52 9.68 -23.98
N ASP A 216 -6.12 10.18 -25.04
CA ASP A 216 -5.68 9.98 -26.44
C ASP A 216 -4.80 11.12 -26.98
N GLY A 217 -4.43 12.08 -26.14
CA GLY A 217 -3.63 13.21 -26.53
C GLY A 217 -4.41 14.36 -27.20
N GLU A 218 -5.71 14.17 -27.47
CA GLU A 218 -6.54 15.22 -28.04
C GLU A 218 -6.98 16.23 -26.94
N ASN A 219 -6.96 17.51 -27.30
CA ASN A 219 -7.47 18.60 -26.48
C ASN A 219 -7.91 19.75 -27.39
N TRP A 220 -8.79 20.61 -26.92
CA TRP A 220 -9.15 21.81 -27.64
C TRP A 220 -7.98 22.79 -27.65
N ASP A 221 -7.64 23.32 -28.83
CA ASP A 221 -6.50 24.24 -29.01
C ASP A 221 -6.53 25.42 -28.03
N SER A 222 -7.71 25.96 -27.77
CA SER A 222 -7.90 27.08 -26.82
C SER A 222 -7.65 26.70 -25.37
N ASP A 223 -7.60 25.41 -25.03
CA ASP A 223 -7.36 24.90 -23.68
C ASP A 223 -5.92 24.47 -23.45
N ASN A 224 -5.09 24.34 -24.50
CA ASN A 224 -3.74 23.80 -24.42
C ASN A 224 -2.84 24.62 -23.49
N GLU A 225 -2.81 25.93 -23.63
CA GLU A 225 -1.97 26.81 -22.82
C GLU A 225 -2.32 26.71 -21.34
N LYS A 226 -3.62 26.75 -21.04
CA LYS A 226 -4.14 26.64 -19.68
C LYS A 226 -3.90 25.26 -19.06
N SER A 227 -4.08 24.20 -19.84
CA SER A 227 -3.80 22.84 -19.40
C SER A 227 -2.32 22.68 -19.06
N LEU A 228 -1.41 23.25 -19.88
CA LEU A 228 0.02 23.19 -19.63
C LEU A 228 0.43 23.92 -18.34
N GLU A 229 -0.15 25.09 -18.06
CA GLU A 229 0.09 25.84 -16.81
C GLU A 229 -0.37 25.04 -15.58
N LEU A 230 -1.55 24.43 -15.66
CA LEU A 230 -2.08 23.60 -14.57
C LEU A 230 -1.25 22.33 -14.35
N PHE A 231 -0.81 21.66 -15.42
CA PHE A 231 0.12 20.54 -15.31
C PHE A 231 1.45 20.91 -14.63
N LYS A 232 2.02 22.07 -14.97
CA LYS A 232 3.21 22.57 -14.28
C LYS A 232 2.95 22.76 -12.79
N THR A 233 1.82 23.34 -12.43
CA THR A 233 1.44 23.55 -11.02
C THR A 233 1.30 22.21 -10.29
N ILE A 234 0.61 21.23 -10.88
CA ILE A 234 0.44 19.90 -10.30
C ILE A 234 1.79 19.19 -10.17
N LYS A 235 2.64 19.26 -11.20
CA LYS A 235 4.00 18.70 -11.16
C LYS A 235 4.82 19.23 -10.00
N ASP A 236 4.74 20.54 -9.71
CA ASP A 236 5.49 21.16 -8.61
C ASP A 236 4.94 20.75 -7.22
N LEU A 237 3.68 20.32 -7.14
CA LEU A 237 3.05 19.85 -5.91
C LEU A 237 3.19 18.33 -5.70
N SER A 238 3.44 17.59 -6.78
CA SER A 238 3.42 16.11 -6.79
C SER A 238 4.84 15.53 -6.74
N GLN A 239 5.01 14.38 -6.12
CA GLN A 239 6.24 13.58 -6.17
C GLN A 239 6.44 12.95 -7.55
N LEU A 240 5.35 12.59 -8.21
CA LEU A 240 5.36 12.07 -9.57
C LEU A 240 4.10 12.49 -10.30
N THR A 241 4.27 12.93 -11.55
CA THR A 241 3.17 13.14 -12.49
C THR A 241 3.43 12.30 -13.72
N GLY A 242 2.53 11.36 -13.99
CA GLY A 242 2.56 10.49 -15.16
C GLY A 242 1.51 10.92 -16.19
N TYR A 243 1.92 11.04 -17.44
CA TYR A 243 1.03 11.26 -18.58
C TYR A 243 1.11 10.03 -19.50
N CYS A 244 0.00 9.37 -19.71
CA CYS A 244 -0.13 8.21 -20.58
C CYS A 244 -1.01 8.57 -21.79
N GLU A 245 -0.41 8.59 -22.97
CA GLU A 245 -1.12 8.75 -24.22
C GLU A 245 -1.39 7.38 -24.84
N ILE A 246 -2.65 7.10 -25.16
CA ILE A 246 -3.08 5.84 -25.73
C ILE A 246 -3.33 6.03 -27.23
N ASN A 247 -2.46 5.45 -28.02
CA ASN A 247 -2.59 5.36 -29.48
C ASN A 247 -3.05 3.97 -29.88
N GLU A 248 -3.88 3.89 -30.94
CA GLU A 248 -4.28 2.63 -31.57
C GLU A 248 -3.21 2.15 -32.55
#